data_2719511acff1de88c1c82b4686b0ed96
#
_entry.id   2719511acff1de88c1c82b4686b0ed96
#
_cell.length_a   1.000
_cell.length_b   1.000
_cell.length_c   1.000
_cell.angle_alpha   90.00
_cell.angle_beta   90.00
_cell.angle_gamma   90.00
#
_symmetry.space_group_name_H-M   'P 1'
#
loop_
_entity.id
_entity.type
_entity.pdbx_description
1 polymer ?
#
loop_
_entity_poly.entity_id
_entity_poly.type
_entity_poly.pdbx_seq_one_letter_code
_entity_poly.pdbx_strand_id
1 'polypeptide(L)'
;MISDHCNTPPNGGPRVAFALPAGSTNGGVTTWTLALSKRLNQKNHSSKLICHSAWPGRATFKSDDRSDIIYCDGLAWGAGIDAIRGFLPTYSAVKANIFIPNWSWGTYGTVSLMSLNEDCDIRVIAFAHSDQDHYYELLTYYEPIISKFVGVSETICQHLRCILPSRLNDICKLMYPVTVLNESRKPNHKKPLTITYGGRIEQRQKRILDLIALWELLASKKGNYHFKIAGDGPQLAQLTEHFEKKEYSNVSIEFLGLVAHERMTDLWASSDISILFSEFEGMSISMLESMGQGCVPIVTDVSGAKEKITHGQTGFIVAVGDVASMAQIIADLDANKARVEQISNACISSVRDHHGFDTYDQEFVKIMRECISGPSAEWPRSKAIVPN
;
A
#
# COMPACT_ATOMS: atom_id res chain seq x y z
N MET A 1 46.23 23.99 -13.42
CA MET A 1 45.11 24.57 -12.66
C MET A 1 43.84 24.15 -13.40
N ILE A 2 43.26 23.03 -13.01
CA ILE A 2 42.01 22.53 -13.55
C ILE A 2 40.97 23.07 -12.59
N SER A 3 40.11 23.95 -13.08
CA SER A 3 39.03 24.54 -12.33
C SER A 3 37.95 23.45 -12.06
N ASP A 4 37.83 23.05 -10.81
CA ASP A 4 36.70 22.32 -10.29
C ASP A 4 35.42 23.19 -10.45
N HIS A 5 34.72 22.98 -11.55
CA HIS A 5 33.33 23.43 -11.63
C HIS A 5 32.49 22.48 -10.79
N CYS A 6 32.31 22.87 -9.53
CA CYS A 6 31.33 22.37 -8.63
C CYS A 6 29.94 22.49 -9.29
N ASN A 7 29.39 21.37 -9.76
CA ASN A 7 28.00 21.28 -10.21
C ASN A 7 27.09 21.52 -9.00
N THR A 8 26.81 22.77 -8.71
CA THR A 8 25.66 23.10 -7.84
C THR A 8 24.40 22.77 -8.64
N PRO A 9 23.51 21.91 -8.11
CA PRO A 9 22.24 21.61 -8.78
C PRO A 9 21.45 22.90 -8.97
N PRO A 10 20.74 23.06 -10.11
CA PRO A 10 19.96 24.26 -10.36
C PRO A 10 18.94 24.44 -9.22
N ASN A 11 18.94 25.64 -8.67
CA ASN A 11 18.10 26.21 -7.61
C ASN A 11 17.03 25.32 -6.97
N GLY A 12 17.36 24.78 -5.79
CA GLY A 12 16.40 24.17 -4.87
C GLY A 12 16.40 22.64 -4.94
N GLY A 13 16.54 21.99 -3.77
CA GLY A 13 16.51 20.53 -3.60
C GLY A 13 15.23 19.86 -4.16
N PRO A 14 15.08 18.52 -4.03
CA PRO A 14 13.92 17.80 -4.51
C PRO A 14 12.60 18.37 -3.94
N ARG A 15 11.65 18.69 -4.83
CA ARG A 15 10.27 19.07 -4.51
C ARG A 15 9.35 18.04 -5.13
N VAL A 16 8.71 17.22 -4.31
CA VAL A 16 7.92 16.10 -4.78
C VAL A 16 6.42 16.42 -4.74
N ALA A 17 5.70 16.00 -5.77
CA ALA A 17 4.24 15.99 -5.79
C ALA A 17 3.72 14.56 -5.98
N PHE A 18 2.88 14.13 -5.05
CA PHE A 18 2.17 12.84 -5.15
C PHE A 18 0.77 13.09 -5.68
N ALA A 19 0.35 12.34 -6.69
CA ALA A 19 -1.05 12.33 -7.11
C ALA A 19 -1.85 11.29 -6.30
N LEU A 20 -3.04 11.68 -5.88
CA LEU A 20 -4.08 10.82 -5.31
C LEU A 20 -5.22 10.68 -6.33
N PRO A 21 -5.13 9.77 -7.29
CA PRO A 21 -6.02 9.72 -8.44
C PRO A 21 -7.47 9.32 -8.12
N ALA A 22 -7.70 8.69 -6.96
CA ALA A 22 -9.03 8.35 -6.45
C ALA A 22 -9.45 9.26 -5.27
N GLY A 23 -8.82 10.40 -5.14
CA GLY A 23 -9.05 11.30 -4.01
C GLY A 23 -8.53 10.74 -2.67
N SER A 24 -9.01 11.31 -1.59
CA SER A 24 -8.69 10.89 -0.21
C SER A 24 -9.49 9.65 0.23
N THR A 25 -9.60 8.64 -0.63
CA THR A 25 -10.32 7.40 -0.31
C THR A 25 -9.51 6.49 0.59
N ASN A 26 -10.18 5.68 1.41
CA ASN A 26 -9.53 4.68 2.25
C ASN A 26 -8.80 3.63 1.41
N GLY A 27 -7.51 3.43 1.70
CA GLY A 27 -6.68 2.44 1.02
C GLY A 27 -5.21 2.58 1.39
N GLY A 28 -4.47 1.49 1.34
CA GLY A 28 -3.06 1.44 1.74
C GLY A 28 -2.19 2.47 1.01
N VAL A 29 -2.36 2.64 -0.31
CA VAL A 29 -1.59 3.61 -1.10
C VAL A 29 -1.89 5.04 -0.66
N THR A 30 -3.17 5.39 -0.44
CA THR A 30 -3.56 6.72 0.05
C THR A 30 -2.96 6.99 1.42
N THR A 31 -3.11 6.06 2.36
CA THR A 31 -2.56 6.19 3.72
C THR A 31 -1.05 6.34 3.70
N TRP A 32 -0.35 5.51 2.92
CA TRP A 32 1.10 5.61 2.74
C TRP A 32 1.51 6.97 2.17
N THR A 33 0.84 7.43 1.11
CA THR A 33 1.13 8.72 0.47
C THR A 33 0.98 9.89 1.43
N LEU A 34 -0.14 9.93 2.18
CA LEU A 34 -0.41 10.96 3.18
C LEU A 34 0.65 10.96 4.30
N ALA A 35 0.99 9.78 4.82
CA ALA A 35 1.97 9.63 5.88
C ALA A 35 3.39 10.00 5.40
N LEU A 36 3.80 9.59 4.20
CA LEU A 36 5.10 9.93 3.64
C LEU A 36 5.23 11.43 3.39
N SER A 37 4.24 12.06 2.74
CA SER A 37 4.23 13.50 2.52
C SER A 37 4.36 14.29 3.82
N LYS A 38 3.63 13.90 4.87
CA LYS A 38 3.74 14.52 6.20
C LYS A 38 5.15 14.42 6.77
N ARG A 39 5.78 13.24 6.75
CA ARG A 39 7.14 13.03 7.26
C ARG A 39 8.19 13.79 6.46
N LEU A 40 8.07 13.83 5.14
CA LEU A 40 8.97 14.60 4.28
C LEU A 40 8.94 16.09 4.65
N ASN A 41 7.74 16.67 4.79
CA ASN A 41 7.59 18.07 5.20
C ASN A 41 8.14 18.32 6.61
N GLN A 42 7.95 17.41 7.56
CA GLN A 42 8.55 17.50 8.90
C GLN A 42 10.10 17.47 8.89
N LYS A 43 10.68 16.81 7.90
CA LYS A 43 12.15 16.73 7.69
C LYS A 43 12.68 17.81 6.72
N ASN A 44 11.88 18.87 6.47
CA ASN A 44 12.20 19.99 5.56
C ASN A 44 12.41 19.58 4.08
N HIS A 45 11.81 18.48 3.64
CA HIS A 45 11.70 18.14 2.24
C HIS A 45 10.36 18.63 1.70
N SER A 46 10.37 19.43 0.64
CA SER A 46 9.12 19.97 0.06
C SER A 46 8.30 18.86 -0.57
N SER A 47 7.11 18.61 0.00
CA SER A 47 6.15 17.63 -0.50
C SER A 47 4.76 18.24 -0.60
N LYS A 48 4.08 17.97 -1.71
CA LYS A 48 2.70 18.37 -2.00
C LYS A 48 1.87 17.16 -2.42
N LEU A 49 0.56 17.26 -2.20
CA LEU A 49 -0.40 16.24 -2.59
C LEU A 49 -1.37 16.84 -3.61
N ILE A 50 -1.54 16.21 -4.76
CA ILE A 50 -2.56 16.55 -5.76
C ILE A 50 -3.71 15.56 -5.59
N CYS A 51 -4.80 16.04 -5.02
CA CYS A 51 -5.95 15.22 -4.68
C CYS A 51 -7.04 15.38 -5.74
N HIS A 52 -7.25 14.36 -6.56
CA HIS A 52 -8.34 14.32 -7.53
C HIS A 52 -9.69 14.02 -6.87
N SER A 53 -10.76 14.22 -7.61
CA SER A 53 -12.11 13.85 -7.16
C SER A 53 -12.19 12.37 -6.82
N ALA A 54 -12.86 12.06 -5.72
CA ALA A 54 -13.08 10.66 -5.31
C ALA A 54 -14.11 9.99 -6.22
N TRP A 55 -14.00 8.67 -6.35
CA TRP A 55 -15.03 7.89 -7.01
C TRP A 55 -16.36 7.98 -6.27
N PRO A 56 -17.48 8.13 -7.00
CA PRO A 56 -18.79 8.16 -6.38
C PRO A 56 -19.03 6.96 -5.47
N GLY A 57 -19.58 7.19 -4.26
CA GLY A 57 -19.89 6.16 -3.28
C GLY A 57 -18.71 5.64 -2.46
N ARG A 58 -17.50 6.17 -2.61
CA ARG A 58 -16.37 5.85 -1.73
C ARG A 58 -16.28 6.80 -0.55
N ALA A 59 -16.08 6.26 0.65
CA ALA A 59 -15.78 7.04 1.83
C ALA A 59 -14.44 7.77 1.65
N THR A 60 -14.43 9.08 1.90
CA THR A 60 -13.23 9.92 1.86
C THR A 60 -12.83 10.27 3.27
N PHE A 61 -11.54 10.41 3.53
CA PHE A 61 -11.09 11.09 4.75
C PHE A 61 -11.59 12.52 4.69
N LYS A 62 -12.11 13.04 5.82
CA LYS A 62 -12.24 14.48 5.97
C LYS A 62 -10.84 15.05 5.84
N SER A 63 -10.64 15.94 4.88
CA SER A 63 -9.39 16.69 4.76
C SER A 63 -9.17 17.39 6.09
N ASP A 64 -8.14 16.97 6.84
CA ASP A 64 -7.52 17.91 7.78
C ASP A 64 -7.16 19.15 6.98
N ASP A 65 -7.19 20.33 7.58
CA ASP A 65 -6.79 21.62 6.98
C ASP A 65 -5.28 21.62 6.65
N ARG A 66 -4.84 20.65 5.86
CA ARG A 66 -3.44 20.48 5.45
C ARG A 66 -3.13 21.40 4.29
N SER A 67 -2.25 22.36 4.51
CA SER A 67 -1.78 23.31 3.50
C SER A 67 -0.96 22.69 2.35
N ASP A 68 -0.59 21.41 2.48
CA ASP A 68 0.15 20.67 1.46
C ASP A 68 -0.76 19.91 0.46
N ILE A 69 -2.09 19.92 0.66
CA ILE A 69 -3.06 19.32 -0.26
C ILE A 69 -3.58 20.36 -1.25
N ILE A 70 -3.50 20.03 -2.53
CA ILE A 70 -4.03 20.82 -3.63
C ILE A 70 -5.09 19.98 -4.33
N TYR A 71 -6.30 20.48 -4.39
CA TYR A 71 -7.41 19.79 -5.04
C TYR A 71 -7.39 20.00 -6.55
N CYS A 72 -7.60 18.93 -7.30
CA CYS A 72 -7.69 18.91 -8.74
C CYS A 72 -9.07 18.36 -9.14
N ASP A 73 -9.93 19.20 -9.67
CA ASP A 73 -11.27 18.79 -10.07
C ASP A 73 -11.25 17.76 -11.18
N GLY A 74 -12.11 16.76 -11.05
CA GLY A 74 -12.27 15.67 -12.02
C GLY A 74 -11.60 14.36 -11.57
N LEU A 75 -12.10 13.28 -12.16
CA LEU A 75 -11.61 11.93 -11.95
C LEU A 75 -10.36 11.69 -12.80
N ALA A 76 -9.26 11.29 -12.18
CA ALA A 76 -8.04 10.93 -12.90
C ALA A 76 -8.14 9.53 -13.53
N TRP A 77 -8.98 8.66 -12.98
CA TRP A 77 -9.21 7.32 -13.53
C TRP A 77 -10.09 7.38 -14.78
N GLY A 78 -9.60 6.78 -15.87
CA GLY A 78 -10.32 6.80 -17.15
C GLY A 78 -10.41 8.18 -17.82
N ALA A 79 -9.58 9.14 -17.38
CA ALA A 79 -9.55 10.48 -17.95
C ALA A 79 -9.08 10.46 -19.41
N GLY A 80 -9.90 10.98 -20.30
CA GLY A 80 -9.52 11.24 -21.69
C GLY A 80 -8.65 12.51 -21.81
N ILE A 81 -8.15 12.77 -23.03
CA ILE A 81 -7.17 13.84 -23.28
C ILE A 81 -7.65 15.23 -22.87
N ASP A 82 -8.92 15.55 -22.97
CA ASP A 82 -9.46 16.87 -22.60
C ASP A 82 -9.49 17.05 -21.07
N ALA A 83 -9.84 16.01 -20.32
CA ALA A 83 -9.74 16.03 -18.86
C ALA A 83 -8.27 16.18 -18.41
N ILE A 84 -7.36 15.45 -19.03
CA ILE A 84 -5.91 15.51 -18.78
C ILE A 84 -5.38 16.94 -19.02
N ARG A 85 -5.81 17.60 -20.11
CA ARG A 85 -5.49 19.01 -20.36
C ARG A 85 -6.04 19.94 -19.28
N GLY A 86 -7.23 19.65 -18.77
CA GLY A 86 -7.85 20.38 -17.67
C GLY A 86 -7.08 20.30 -16.36
N PHE A 87 -6.28 19.24 -16.12
CA PHE A 87 -5.48 19.08 -14.92
C PHE A 87 -4.17 19.89 -14.95
N LEU A 88 -3.67 20.26 -16.12
CA LEU A 88 -2.37 20.95 -16.29
C LEU A 88 -2.19 22.19 -15.41
N PRO A 89 -3.15 23.13 -15.29
CA PRO A 89 -2.97 24.30 -14.45
C PRO A 89 -2.68 23.94 -12.98
N THR A 90 -3.38 22.95 -12.44
CA THR A 90 -3.18 22.48 -11.06
C THR A 90 -1.81 21.85 -10.88
N TYR A 91 -1.38 20.97 -11.79
CA TYR A 91 -0.09 20.30 -11.73
C TYR A 91 1.07 21.29 -11.87
N SER A 92 0.96 22.28 -12.78
CA SER A 92 1.97 23.32 -12.97
C SER A 92 2.09 24.25 -11.76
N ALA A 93 0.96 24.59 -11.11
CA ALA A 93 0.94 25.46 -9.93
C ALA A 93 1.64 24.85 -8.71
N VAL A 94 1.78 23.53 -8.65
CA VAL A 94 2.49 22.83 -7.55
C VAL A 94 3.97 23.15 -7.51
N LYS A 95 4.57 23.50 -8.66
CA LYS A 95 6.02 23.80 -8.82
C LYS A 95 6.94 22.68 -8.31
N ALA A 96 6.49 21.43 -8.41
CA ALA A 96 7.31 20.26 -8.13
C ALA A 96 8.26 19.96 -9.28
N ASN A 97 9.41 19.36 -8.97
CA ASN A 97 10.35 18.86 -9.96
C ASN A 97 10.43 17.33 -9.98
N ILE A 98 9.70 16.67 -9.05
CA ILE A 98 9.49 15.22 -9.06
C ILE A 98 7.99 14.97 -8.92
N PHE A 99 7.43 14.14 -9.81
CA PHE A 99 6.04 13.69 -9.74
C PHE A 99 5.97 12.19 -9.47
N ILE A 100 5.03 11.81 -8.62
CA ILE A 100 4.64 10.43 -8.36
C ILE A 100 3.17 10.27 -8.74
N PRO A 101 2.88 9.87 -9.99
CA PRO A 101 1.52 9.81 -10.52
C PRO A 101 0.66 8.69 -9.93
N ASN A 102 1.28 7.77 -9.17
CA ASN A 102 0.69 6.55 -8.63
C ASN A 102 0.16 5.62 -9.75
N TRP A 103 -1.14 5.26 -9.74
CA TRP A 103 -1.67 4.16 -10.55
C TRP A 103 -2.72 4.59 -11.59
N SER A 104 -2.72 5.83 -12.04
CA SER A 104 -3.76 6.33 -12.96
C SER A 104 -3.19 6.79 -14.30
N TRP A 105 -3.79 6.33 -15.39
CA TRP A 105 -3.51 6.80 -16.73
C TRP A 105 -3.62 8.33 -16.87
N GLY A 106 -4.64 8.94 -16.22
CA GLY A 106 -4.84 10.38 -16.27
C GLY A 106 -3.73 11.17 -15.58
N THR A 107 -3.21 10.69 -14.46
CA THR A 107 -2.11 11.36 -13.76
C THR A 107 -0.79 11.25 -14.51
N TYR A 108 -0.48 10.08 -15.08
CA TYR A 108 0.67 9.90 -15.97
C TYR A 108 0.54 10.73 -17.26
N GLY A 109 -0.66 10.72 -17.88
CA GLY A 109 -0.93 11.53 -19.06
C GLY A 109 -0.74 13.02 -18.82
N THR A 110 -1.14 13.54 -17.66
CA THR A 110 -0.93 14.95 -17.29
C THR A 110 0.56 15.29 -17.19
N VAL A 111 1.34 14.44 -16.53
CA VAL A 111 2.81 14.65 -16.42
C VAL A 111 3.48 14.50 -17.78
N SER A 112 3.02 13.59 -18.64
CA SER A 112 3.50 13.48 -20.02
C SER A 112 3.25 14.76 -20.82
N LEU A 113 2.06 15.38 -20.69
CA LEU A 113 1.79 16.67 -21.33
C LEU A 113 2.68 17.78 -20.79
N MET A 114 2.97 17.80 -19.47
CA MET A 114 3.88 18.78 -18.89
C MET A 114 5.29 18.64 -19.49
N SER A 115 5.76 17.41 -19.68
CA SER A 115 7.11 17.14 -20.21
C SER A 115 7.31 17.53 -21.68
N LEU A 116 6.25 17.87 -22.41
CA LEU A 116 6.34 18.44 -23.76
C LEU A 116 6.76 19.92 -23.77
N ASN A 117 6.69 20.59 -22.62
CA ASN A 117 7.15 21.96 -22.48
C ASN A 117 8.65 21.97 -22.12
N GLU A 118 9.49 22.51 -22.99
CA GLU A 118 10.94 22.56 -22.85
C GLU A 118 11.41 23.33 -21.61
N ASP A 119 10.59 24.25 -21.08
CA ASP A 119 10.86 24.97 -19.83
C ASP A 119 10.54 24.16 -18.57
N CYS A 120 9.99 22.94 -18.73
CA CYS A 120 9.51 22.12 -17.62
C CYS A 120 10.54 21.07 -17.23
N ASP A 121 11.38 21.39 -16.23
CA ASP A 121 12.39 20.46 -15.69
C ASP A 121 11.78 19.53 -14.63
N ILE A 122 11.18 18.41 -15.05
CA ILE A 122 10.50 17.44 -14.19
C ILE A 122 11.06 16.03 -14.32
N ARG A 123 10.85 15.22 -13.30
CA ARG A 123 11.21 13.82 -13.19
C ARG A 123 10.00 13.02 -12.72
N VAL A 124 9.96 11.74 -13.02
CA VAL A 124 8.87 10.83 -12.59
C VAL A 124 9.45 9.64 -11.83
N ILE A 125 8.95 9.43 -10.62
CA ILE A 125 9.15 8.19 -9.86
C ILE A 125 7.84 7.40 -9.95
N ALA A 126 7.89 6.23 -10.54
CA ALA A 126 6.75 5.36 -10.72
C ALA A 126 6.74 4.24 -9.68
N PHE A 127 5.68 4.17 -8.88
CA PHE A 127 5.47 3.08 -7.92
C PHE A 127 4.58 1.99 -8.50
N ALA A 128 5.04 0.75 -8.46
CA ALA A 128 4.23 -0.43 -8.69
C ALA A 128 3.72 -0.97 -7.36
N HIS A 129 2.49 -0.59 -7.01
CA HIS A 129 1.85 -0.91 -5.74
C HIS A 129 1.13 -2.27 -5.71
N SER A 130 0.95 -2.90 -6.85
CA SER A 130 0.26 -4.19 -6.99
C SER A 130 0.87 -5.00 -8.12
N ASP A 131 0.87 -6.32 -7.95
CA ASP A 131 1.36 -7.29 -8.93
C ASP A 131 0.19 -7.68 -9.86
N GLN A 132 -0.13 -6.78 -10.78
CA GLN A 132 -1.22 -6.94 -11.74
C GLN A 132 -0.83 -6.36 -13.11
N ASP A 133 -1.27 -7.02 -14.18
CA ASP A 133 -0.93 -6.68 -15.57
C ASP A 133 -1.17 -5.22 -15.91
N HIS A 134 -2.31 -4.64 -15.48
CA HIS A 134 -2.65 -3.25 -15.79
C HIS A 134 -1.66 -2.22 -15.18
N TYR A 135 -0.95 -2.55 -14.09
CA TYR A 135 0.14 -1.71 -13.56
C TYR A 135 1.35 -1.76 -14.51
N TYR A 136 1.68 -2.96 -14.97
CA TYR A 136 2.82 -3.16 -15.86
C TYR A 136 2.57 -2.56 -17.24
N GLU A 137 1.36 -2.68 -17.77
CA GLU A 137 0.92 -2.00 -19.00
C GLU A 137 1.07 -0.48 -18.88
N LEU A 138 0.57 0.11 -17.78
CA LEU A 138 0.69 1.54 -17.48
C LEU A 138 2.16 1.97 -17.45
N LEU A 139 3.00 1.28 -16.69
CA LEU A 139 4.41 1.63 -16.52
C LEU A 139 5.21 1.46 -17.81
N THR A 140 4.93 0.42 -18.58
CA THR A 140 5.55 0.20 -19.89
C THR A 140 5.12 1.27 -20.90
N TYR A 141 3.85 1.66 -20.89
CA TYR A 141 3.36 2.71 -21.79
C TYR A 141 4.04 4.05 -21.51
N TYR A 142 4.13 4.46 -20.24
CA TYR A 142 4.75 5.73 -19.83
C TYR A 142 6.25 5.64 -19.53
N GLU A 143 6.89 4.52 -19.87
CA GLU A 143 8.33 4.30 -19.66
C GLU A 143 9.22 5.49 -20.07
N PRO A 144 8.97 6.19 -21.21
CA PRO A 144 9.85 7.28 -21.66
C PRO A 144 10.01 8.43 -20.68
N ILE A 145 9.00 8.73 -19.85
CA ILE A 145 9.09 9.82 -18.87
C ILE A 145 9.51 9.36 -17.46
N ILE A 146 9.59 8.05 -17.23
CA ILE A 146 9.87 7.52 -15.88
C ILE A 146 11.38 7.49 -15.64
N SER A 147 11.80 8.22 -14.62
CA SER A 147 13.21 8.27 -14.19
C SER A 147 13.58 7.09 -13.30
N LYS A 148 12.68 6.66 -12.41
CA LYS A 148 12.87 5.50 -11.52
C LYS A 148 11.57 4.70 -11.38
N PHE A 149 11.71 3.38 -11.38
CA PHE A 149 10.64 2.41 -11.12
C PHE A 149 10.84 1.84 -9.73
N VAL A 150 9.85 1.97 -8.88
CA VAL A 150 9.90 1.47 -7.50
C VAL A 150 8.91 0.33 -7.34
N GLY A 151 9.40 -0.90 -7.14
CA GLY A 151 8.59 -2.05 -6.76
C GLY A 151 8.47 -2.14 -5.24
N VAL A 152 7.25 -2.37 -4.74
CA VAL A 152 7.02 -2.54 -3.29
C VAL A 152 7.36 -3.95 -2.79
N SER A 153 7.70 -4.87 -3.69
CA SER A 153 8.15 -6.24 -3.41
C SER A 153 9.22 -6.68 -4.41
N GLU A 154 9.98 -7.72 -4.06
CA GLU A 154 10.97 -8.29 -4.98
C GLU A 154 10.31 -8.94 -6.20
N THR A 155 9.17 -9.59 -6.00
CA THR A 155 8.38 -10.19 -7.09
C THR A 155 8.04 -9.14 -8.14
N ILE A 156 7.55 -7.96 -7.72
CA ILE A 156 7.27 -6.84 -8.63
C ILE A 156 8.54 -6.34 -9.30
N CYS A 157 9.64 -6.19 -8.56
CA CYS A 157 10.91 -5.76 -9.15
C CYS A 157 11.43 -6.75 -10.20
N GLN A 158 11.31 -8.05 -9.95
CA GLN A 158 11.68 -9.09 -10.92
C GLN A 158 10.83 -9.01 -12.19
N HIS A 159 9.52 -8.83 -12.04
CA HIS A 159 8.63 -8.64 -13.18
C HIS A 159 9.01 -7.38 -13.98
N LEU A 160 9.22 -6.25 -13.31
CA LEU A 160 9.68 -5.01 -13.97
C LEU A 160 11.00 -5.24 -14.73
N ARG A 161 11.97 -5.95 -14.16
CA ARG A 161 13.25 -6.27 -14.83
C ARG A 161 13.04 -7.13 -16.09
N CYS A 162 12.08 -8.04 -16.08
CA CYS A 162 11.74 -8.87 -17.23
C CYS A 162 11.14 -8.03 -18.38
N ILE A 163 10.21 -7.11 -18.07
CA ILE A 163 9.50 -6.34 -19.11
C ILE A 163 10.25 -5.07 -19.54
N LEU A 164 11.19 -4.58 -18.72
CA LEU A 164 11.97 -3.35 -18.96
C LEU A 164 13.48 -3.66 -18.92
N PRO A 165 14.02 -4.53 -19.80
CA PRO A 165 15.42 -4.96 -19.73
C PRO A 165 16.43 -3.81 -20.02
N SER A 166 16.00 -2.73 -20.66
CA SER A 166 16.82 -1.51 -20.88
C SER A 166 16.93 -0.60 -19.65
N ARG A 167 16.10 -0.84 -18.61
CA ARG A 167 15.96 0.05 -17.45
C ARG A 167 16.39 -0.61 -16.13
N LEU A 168 17.21 -1.67 -16.17
CA LEU A 168 17.61 -2.43 -14.97
C LEU A 168 18.18 -1.58 -13.83
N ASN A 169 18.97 -0.55 -14.18
CA ASN A 169 19.59 0.36 -13.21
C ASN A 169 18.62 1.39 -12.62
N ASP A 170 17.41 1.48 -13.19
CA ASP A 170 16.37 2.41 -12.75
C ASP A 170 15.30 1.72 -11.92
N ILE A 171 15.37 0.39 -11.75
CA ILE A 171 14.42 -0.39 -10.96
C ILE A 171 15.00 -0.60 -9.56
N CYS A 172 14.29 -0.13 -8.56
CA CYS A 172 14.64 -0.29 -7.15
C CYS A 172 13.47 -0.84 -6.34
N LYS A 173 13.81 -1.50 -5.22
CA LYS A 173 12.81 -2.00 -4.27
C LYS A 173 12.71 -1.06 -3.08
N LEU A 174 11.47 -0.69 -2.71
CA LEU A 174 11.21 0.07 -1.50
C LEU A 174 9.92 -0.41 -0.85
N MET A 175 10.05 -1.26 0.17
CA MET A 175 8.93 -1.82 0.92
C MET A 175 8.37 -0.80 1.92
N TYR A 176 7.06 -0.87 2.19
CA TYR A 176 6.40 0.08 3.10
C TYR A 176 6.95 0.05 4.53
N PRO A 177 7.12 1.23 5.16
CA PRO A 177 7.50 1.32 6.58
C PRO A 177 6.30 1.08 7.48
N VAL A 178 6.52 0.47 8.62
CA VAL A 178 5.50 0.22 9.64
C VAL A 178 6.01 0.49 11.05
N THR A 179 5.08 0.75 11.96
CA THR A 179 5.40 0.85 13.40
C THR A 179 5.61 -0.54 13.97
N VAL A 180 6.71 -0.71 14.70
CA VAL A 180 7.08 -1.99 15.32
C VAL A 180 7.10 -1.86 16.83
N LEU A 181 6.55 -2.83 17.55
CA LEU A 181 6.66 -2.91 19.02
C LEU A 181 8.11 -2.99 19.45
N ASN A 182 8.45 -2.24 20.50
CA ASN A 182 9.78 -2.25 21.09
C ASN A 182 10.02 -3.47 21.99
N GLU A 183 8.96 -4.04 22.54
CA GLU A 183 9.00 -5.15 23.52
C GLU A 183 8.40 -6.43 22.93
N SER A 184 8.76 -7.55 23.57
CA SER A 184 8.15 -8.84 23.26
C SER A 184 6.69 -8.87 23.66
N ARG A 185 5.85 -9.45 22.82
CA ARG A 185 4.44 -9.63 23.12
C ARG A 185 4.23 -10.84 24.03
N LYS A 186 3.36 -10.69 25.03
CA LYS A 186 2.90 -11.77 25.91
C LYS A 186 1.39 -11.97 25.71
N PRO A 187 0.96 -12.94 24.91
CA PRO A 187 -0.48 -13.22 24.72
C PRO A 187 -1.14 -13.64 26.02
N ASN A 188 -2.43 -13.29 26.14
CA ASN A 188 -3.22 -13.71 27.28
C ASN A 188 -3.81 -15.10 27.04
N HIS A 189 -3.18 -16.12 27.56
CA HIS A 189 -3.58 -17.53 27.39
C HIS A 189 -5.00 -17.88 27.91
N LYS A 190 -5.62 -17.00 28.71
CA LYS A 190 -6.95 -17.24 29.32
C LYS A 190 -8.12 -16.69 28.48
N LYS A 191 -7.83 -15.89 27.45
CA LYS A 191 -8.85 -15.30 26.57
C LYS A 191 -9.01 -16.12 25.29
N PRO A 192 -10.20 -16.04 24.62
CA PRO A 192 -10.33 -16.52 23.25
C PRO A 192 -9.26 -15.91 22.34
N LEU A 193 -8.87 -16.65 21.29
CA LEU A 193 -8.02 -16.07 20.25
C LEU A 193 -8.75 -14.91 19.56
N THR A 194 -8.09 -13.75 19.53
CA THR A 194 -8.58 -12.59 18.81
C THR A 194 -7.99 -12.58 17.40
N ILE A 195 -8.86 -12.72 16.40
CA ILE A 195 -8.52 -12.81 14.99
C ILE A 195 -9.02 -11.54 14.31
N THR A 196 -8.12 -10.79 13.69
CA THR A 196 -8.47 -9.48 13.11
C THR A 196 -8.25 -9.46 11.61
N TYR A 197 -9.26 -8.97 10.90
CA TYR A 197 -9.17 -8.51 9.53
C TYR A 197 -9.13 -6.98 9.52
N GLY A 198 -8.20 -6.40 8.76
CA GLY A 198 -8.12 -4.95 8.55
C GLY A 198 -7.91 -4.62 7.08
N GLY A 199 -8.92 -4.02 6.45
CA GLY A 199 -8.87 -3.68 5.04
C GLY A 199 -10.24 -3.38 4.42
N ARG A 200 -10.26 -3.19 3.09
CA ARG A 200 -11.53 -2.99 2.35
C ARG A 200 -12.40 -4.23 2.42
N ILE A 201 -13.68 -4.05 2.68
CA ILE A 201 -14.68 -5.12 2.71
C ILE A 201 -15.17 -5.35 1.26
N GLU A 202 -14.34 -6.01 0.45
CA GLU A 202 -14.53 -6.13 -1.00
C GLU A 202 -14.11 -7.53 -1.49
N GLN A 203 -14.93 -8.12 -2.39
CA GLN A 203 -14.75 -9.50 -2.81
C GLN A 203 -13.67 -9.68 -3.89
N ARG A 204 -13.57 -8.77 -4.87
CA ARG A 204 -12.74 -8.98 -6.06
C ARG A 204 -11.25 -9.16 -5.73
N GLN A 205 -10.70 -8.31 -4.86
CA GLN A 205 -9.31 -8.37 -4.44
C GLN A 205 -9.15 -9.07 -3.10
N LYS A 206 -9.99 -8.71 -2.14
CA LYS A 206 -9.83 -9.13 -0.73
C LYS A 206 -10.53 -10.44 -0.41
N ARG A 207 -11.35 -10.98 -1.31
CA ARG A 207 -12.11 -12.24 -1.13
C ARG A 207 -12.81 -12.31 0.22
N ILE A 208 -13.36 -11.18 0.66
CA ILE A 208 -13.81 -11.02 2.05
C ILE A 208 -14.94 -11.97 2.43
N LEU A 209 -15.72 -12.48 1.47
CA LEU A 209 -16.76 -13.45 1.71
C LEU A 209 -16.24 -14.83 2.14
N ASP A 210 -14.95 -15.10 1.97
CA ASP A 210 -14.28 -16.30 2.49
C ASP A 210 -14.32 -16.34 4.04
N LEU A 211 -14.55 -15.18 4.71
CA LEU A 211 -14.85 -15.13 6.15
C LEU A 211 -16.04 -15.98 6.55
N ILE A 212 -17.09 -16.03 5.74
CA ILE A 212 -18.29 -16.81 6.01
C ILE A 212 -17.93 -18.29 6.14
N ALA A 213 -17.21 -18.82 5.16
CA ALA A 213 -16.75 -20.21 5.18
C ALA A 213 -15.79 -20.47 6.35
N LEU A 214 -14.92 -19.51 6.69
CA LEU A 214 -14.01 -19.62 7.84
C LEU A 214 -14.78 -19.72 9.15
N TRP A 215 -15.80 -18.88 9.37
CA TRP A 215 -16.63 -18.92 10.59
C TRP A 215 -17.37 -20.26 10.72
N GLU A 216 -17.93 -20.78 9.62
CA GLU A 216 -18.61 -22.07 9.61
C GLU A 216 -17.68 -23.25 9.95
N LEU A 217 -16.47 -23.23 9.37
CA LEU A 217 -15.46 -24.24 9.67
C LEU A 217 -14.99 -24.17 11.12
N LEU A 218 -14.77 -22.99 11.67
CA LEU A 218 -14.35 -22.81 13.07
C LEU A 218 -15.47 -23.13 14.06
N ALA A 219 -16.73 -22.88 13.71
CA ALA A 219 -17.88 -23.25 14.52
C ALA A 219 -17.97 -24.76 14.74
N SER A 220 -17.47 -25.57 13.82
CA SER A 220 -17.40 -27.03 13.94
C SER A 220 -16.21 -27.53 14.75
N LYS A 221 -15.26 -26.68 15.11
CA LYS A 221 -14.04 -27.04 15.84
C LYS A 221 -14.16 -26.72 17.32
N LYS A 222 -13.31 -27.36 18.12
CA LYS A 222 -13.13 -27.00 19.54
C LYS A 222 -12.38 -25.68 19.62
N GLY A 223 -12.69 -24.86 20.60
CA GLY A 223 -12.05 -23.55 20.82
C GLY A 223 -13.07 -22.43 20.84
N ASN A 224 -12.66 -21.25 21.26
CA ASN A 224 -13.47 -20.03 21.24
C ASN A 224 -12.71 -18.96 20.45
N TYR A 225 -13.37 -18.37 19.48
CA TYR A 225 -12.76 -17.45 18.53
C TYR A 225 -13.48 -16.11 18.57
N HIS A 226 -12.73 -15.03 18.68
CA HIS A 226 -13.25 -13.67 18.65
C HIS A 226 -12.70 -12.93 17.42
N PHE A 227 -13.59 -12.55 16.50
CA PHE A 227 -13.23 -11.82 15.30
C PHE A 227 -13.44 -10.32 15.47
N LYS A 228 -12.49 -9.54 15.00
CA LYS A 228 -12.59 -8.09 14.81
C LYS A 228 -12.46 -7.78 13.33
N ILE A 229 -13.48 -7.18 12.75
CA ILE A 229 -13.53 -6.84 11.32
C ILE A 229 -13.49 -5.33 11.17
N ALA A 230 -12.31 -4.81 10.80
CA ALA A 230 -12.05 -3.39 10.60
C ALA A 230 -12.03 -3.05 9.11
N GLY A 231 -12.91 -2.17 8.69
CA GLY A 231 -13.01 -1.72 7.31
C GLY A 231 -14.44 -1.43 6.89
N ASP A 232 -14.56 -0.99 5.65
CA ASP A 232 -15.84 -0.72 4.99
C ASP A 232 -15.76 -1.17 3.52
N GLY A 233 -16.90 -1.39 2.91
CA GLY A 233 -16.99 -1.77 1.51
C GLY A 233 -18.31 -2.45 1.14
N PRO A 234 -18.48 -2.75 -0.16
CA PRO A 234 -19.76 -3.20 -0.69
C PRO A 234 -20.28 -4.52 -0.10
N GLN A 235 -19.41 -5.38 0.45
CA GLN A 235 -19.82 -6.66 1.03
C GLN A 235 -20.08 -6.61 2.55
N LEU A 236 -19.93 -5.44 3.21
CA LEU A 236 -20.14 -5.35 4.66
C LEU A 236 -21.55 -5.76 5.09
N ALA A 237 -22.57 -5.25 4.40
CA ALA A 237 -23.96 -5.60 4.70
C ALA A 237 -24.21 -7.11 4.57
N GLN A 238 -23.67 -7.76 3.55
CA GLN A 238 -23.80 -9.21 3.35
C GLN A 238 -23.15 -10.02 4.47
N LEU A 239 -21.97 -9.60 4.96
CA LEU A 239 -21.30 -10.25 6.09
C LEU A 239 -22.09 -10.08 7.38
N THR A 240 -22.57 -8.89 7.67
CA THR A 240 -23.36 -8.57 8.86
C THR A 240 -24.67 -9.37 8.87
N GLU A 241 -25.41 -9.34 7.76
CA GLU A 241 -26.67 -10.08 7.62
C GLU A 241 -26.48 -11.60 7.81
N HIS A 242 -25.39 -12.17 7.25
CA HIS A 242 -25.09 -13.58 7.43
C HIS A 242 -24.87 -13.93 8.90
N PHE A 243 -24.08 -13.12 9.61
CA PHE A 243 -23.78 -13.35 11.02
C PHE A 243 -25.01 -13.18 11.92
N GLU A 244 -25.87 -12.19 11.65
CA GLU A 244 -27.10 -11.95 12.41
C GLU A 244 -28.12 -13.07 12.25
N LYS A 245 -28.14 -13.75 11.08
CA LYS A 245 -29.05 -14.87 10.81
C LYS A 245 -28.59 -16.20 11.37
N LYS A 246 -27.33 -16.32 11.79
CA LYS A 246 -26.71 -17.57 12.18
C LYS A 246 -26.03 -17.46 13.56
N GLU A 247 -26.54 -18.15 14.54
CA GLU A 247 -25.91 -18.23 15.86
C GLU A 247 -24.73 -19.20 15.84
N TYR A 248 -23.58 -18.73 16.31
CA TYR A 248 -22.37 -19.51 16.52
C TYR A 248 -22.11 -19.60 18.04
N SER A 249 -22.01 -20.79 18.61
CA SER A 249 -21.78 -20.95 20.04
C SER A 249 -20.37 -20.61 20.51
N ASN A 250 -19.40 -20.66 19.60
CA ASN A 250 -17.95 -20.48 19.90
C ASN A 250 -17.26 -19.48 18.99
N VAL A 251 -17.99 -18.77 18.13
CA VAL A 251 -17.47 -17.69 17.29
C VAL A 251 -18.22 -16.40 17.60
N SER A 252 -17.52 -15.37 18.00
CA SER A 252 -18.05 -14.02 18.19
C SER A 252 -17.40 -13.03 17.22
N ILE A 253 -18.16 -12.05 16.76
CA ILE A 253 -17.70 -11.09 15.76
C ILE A 253 -18.04 -9.66 16.18
N GLU A 254 -17.07 -8.77 16.02
CA GLU A 254 -17.21 -7.34 16.21
C GLU A 254 -16.90 -6.62 14.88
N PHE A 255 -17.91 -6.00 14.28
CA PHE A 255 -17.75 -5.15 13.10
C PHE A 255 -17.41 -3.73 13.54
N LEU A 256 -16.17 -3.31 13.29
CA LEU A 256 -15.63 -2.02 13.76
C LEU A 256 -15.89 -0.86 12.79
N GLY A 257 -16.35 -1.17 11.56
CA GLY A 257 -16.42 -0.18 10.50
C GLY A 257 -15.06 0.40 10.15
N LEU A 258 -15.04 1.65 9.66
CA LEU A 258 -13.79 2.36 9.35
C LEU A 258 -13.05 2.72 10.64
N VAL A 259 -11.85 2.18 10.79
CA VAL A 259 -10.92 2.51 11.88
C VAL A 259 -9.89 3.51 11.38
N ALA A 260 -9.71 4.61 12.11
CA ALA A 260 -8.68 5.60 11.79
C ALA A 260 -7.28 4.96 11.82
N HIS A 261 -6.40 5.38 10.91
CA HIS A 261 -5.08 4.76 10.75
C HIS A 261 -4.26 4.76 12.05
N GLU A 262 -4.34 5.86 12.81
CA GLU A 262 -3.67 6.02 14.09
C GLU A 262 -4.11 4.96 15.13
N ARG A 263 -5.36 4.49 15.04
CA ARG A 263 -5.92 3.47 15.92
C ARG A 263 -5.68 2.05 15.44
N MET A 264 -5.22 1.86 14.20
CA MET A 264 -4.92 0.52 13.66
C MET A 264 -3.77 -0.15 14.43
N THR A 265 -2.79 0.61 14.89
CA THR A 265 -1.69 0.10 15.73
C THR A 265 -2.22 -0.55 17.01
N ASP A 266 -3.15 0.11 17.73
CA ASP A 266 -3.78 -0.41 18.94
C ASP A 266 -4.65 -1.63 18.64
N LEU A 267 -5.35 -1.62 17.51
CA LEU A 267 -6.15 -2.75 17.06
C LEU A 267 -5.28 -3.99 16.84
N TRP A 268 -4.19 -3.85 16.09
CA TRP A 268 -3.23 -4.93 15.86
C TRP A 268 -2.57 -5.38 17.17
N ALA A 269 -2.15 -4.46 18.04
CA ALA A 269 -1.57 -4.80 19.34
C ALA A 269 -2.52 -5.58 20.24
N SER A 270 -3.84 -5.43 20.07
CA SER A 270 -4.87 -6.17 20.82
C SER A 270 -5.30 -7.49 20.18
N SER A 271 -4.71 -7.87 19.04
CA SER A 271 -5.08 -9.02 18.23
C SER A 271 -4.01 -10.11 18.26
N ASP A 272 -4.37 -11.39 18.27
CA ASP A 272 -3.43 -12.52 18.27
C ASP A 272 -3.05 -12.95 16.86
N ILE A 273 -4.03 -12.93 15.96
CA ILE A 273 -3.91 -13.39 14.58
C ILE A 273 -4.41 -12.27 13.66
N SER A 274 -3.73 -12.05 12.55
CA SER A 274 -4.23 -11.28 11.42
C SER A 274 -4.53 -12.19 10.24
N ILE A 275 -5.63 -11.95 9.53
CA ILE A 275 -6.05 -12.77 8.39
C ILE A 275 -6.20 -11.94 7.13
N LEU A 276 -5.75 -12.49 5.98
CA LEU A 276 -5.94 -11.91 4.66
C LEU A 276 -6.26 -13.03 3.66
N PHE A 277 -7.31 -12.84 2.86
CA PHE A 277 -7.76 -13.81 1.84
C PHE A 277 -7.42 -13.36 0.42
N SER A 278 -6.61 -12.32 0.27
CA SER A 278 -6.43 -11.59 -0.98
C SER A 278 -6.15 -12.49 -2.18
N GLU A 279 -6.78 -12.18 -3.32
CA GLU A 279 -6.52 -12.80 -4.62
C GLU A 279 -5.20 -12.30 -5.21
N PHE A 280 -4.88 -11.03 -4.99
CA PHE A 280 -3.65 -10.38 -5.43
C PHE A 280 -3.28 -9.22 -4.51
N GLU A 281 -1.97 -8.98 -4.37
CA GLU A 281 -1.36 -7.86 -3.64
C GLU A 281 -0.09 -7.40 -4.37
N GLY A 282 0.53 -6.33 -3.89
CA GLY A 282 1.93 -6.02 -4.18
C GLY A 282 2.78 -6.35 -2.97
N MET A 283 2.48 -5.64 -1.88
CA MET A 283 2.92 -5.90 -0.51
C MET A 283 1.81 -5.41 0.41
N SER A 284 1.22 -6.29 1.18
CA SER A 284 0.14 -5.91 2.08
C SER A 284 0.65 -5.09 3.25
N ILE A 285 0.26 -3.81 3.32
CA ILE A 285 0.58 -2.91 4.43
C ILE A 285 -0.03 -3.44 5.74
N SER A 286 -1.29 -3.88 5.71
CA SER A 286 -1.95 -4.43 6.91
C SER A 286 -1.28 -5.70 7.43
N MET A 287 -0.71 -6.54 6.56
CA MET A 287 0.13 -7.67 6.98
C MET A 287 1.38 -7.18 7.72
N LEU A 288 2.12 -6.24 7.16
CA LEU A 288 3.34 -5.70 7.77
C LEU A 288 3.04 -4.99 9.10
N GLU A 289 1.99 -4.17 9.15
CA GLU A 289 1.53 -3.50 10.37
C GLU A 289 1.17 -4.50 11.46
N SER A 290 0.41 -5.53 11.13
CA SER A 290 0.00 -6.57 12.07
C SER A 290 1.20 -7.36 12.59
N MET A 291 2.15 -7.73 11.72
CA MET A 291 3.41 -8.38 12.10
C MET A 291 4.25 -7.50 13.03
N GLY A 292 4.33 -6.19 12.75
CA GLY A 292 5.02 -5.22 13.59
C GLY A 292 4.44 -5.11 15.00
N GLN A 293 3.14 -5.37 15.15
CA GLN A 293 2.45 -5.41 16.45
C GLN A 293 2.36 -6.83 17.03
N GLY A 294 3.01 -7.80 16.42
CA GLY A 294 3.11 -9.17 16.90
C GLY A 294 1.84 -10.00 16.66
N CYS A 295 0.96 -9.64 15.73
CA CYS A 295 -0.05 -10.57 15.25
C CYS A 295 0.61 -11.66 14.40
N VAL A 296 0.15 -12.89 14.54
CA VAL A 296 0.54 -14.00 13.66
C VAL A 296 -0.25 -13.89 12.35
N PRO A 297 0.38 -13.57 11.22
CA PRO A 297 -0.34 -13.46 9.95
C PRO A 297 -0.68 -14.85 9.40
N ILE A 298 -1.93 -15.04 8.97
CA ILE A 298 -2.37 -16.17 8.15
C ILE A 298 -2.91 -15.57 6.87
N VAL A 299 -2.19 -15.73 5.77
CA VAL A 299 -2.45 -15.00 4.52
C VAL A 299 -2.42 -15.94 3.32
N THR A 300 -3.05 -15.53 2.25
CA THR A 300 -2.96 -16.24 0.97
C THR A 300 -1.59 -16.04 0.30
N ASP A 301 -1.22 -16.99 -0.56
CA ASP A 301 0.03 -16.98 -1.34
C ASP A 301 -0.08 -15.97 -2.50
N VAL A 302 0.21 -14.72 -2.18
CA VAL A 302 0.22 -13.60 -3.11
C VAL A 302 1.54 -12.85 -3.06
N SER A 303 1.80 -11.97 -4.03
CA SER A 303 3.01 -11.17 -4.11
C SER A 303 3.35 -10.49 -2.79
N GLY A 304 4.61 -10.51 -2.40
CA GLY A 304 5.13 -9.93 -1.16
C GLY A 304 4.97 -10.81 0.09
N ALA A 305 4.04 -11.76 0.13
CA ALA A 305 3.81 -12.58 1.32
C ALA A 305 5.06 -13.42 1.69
N LYS A 306 5.62 -14.15 0.73
CA LYS A 306 6.81 -15.00 0.93
C LYS A 306 8.10 -14.23 1.25
N GLU A 307 8.13 -12.94 1.00
CA GLU A 307 9.29 -12.10 1.34
C GLU A 307 9.39 -11.82 2.84
N LYS A 308 8.28 -11.93 3.56
CA LYS A 308 8.19 -11.63 4.99
C LYS A 308 7.76 -12.80 5.84
N ILE A 309 7.01 -13.73 5.28
CA ILE A 309 6.51 -14.88 6.01
C ILE A 309 7.32 -16.13 5.63
N THR A 310 8.03 -16.67 6.61
CA THR A 310 8.52 -18.05 6.60
C THR A 310 7.45 -18.90 7.26
N HIS A 311 6.79 -19.76 6.45
CA HIS A 311 5.65 -20.58 6.88
C HIS A 311 5.94 -21.36 8.16
N GLY A 312 5.08 -21.21 9.16
CA GLY A 312 5.19 -21.83 10.48
C GLY A 312 6.23 -21.19 11.42
N GLN A 313 6.99 -20.16 10.98
CA GLN A 313 7.98 -19.45 11.80
C GLN A 313 7.60 -17.99 12.05
N THR A 314 7.26 -17.23 11.01
CA THR A 314 6.85 -15.82 11.12
C THR A 314 5.43 -15.60 10.60
N GLY A 315 4.63 -16.65 10.51
CA GLY A 315 3.26 -16.65 10.02
C GLY A 315 2.96 -17.87 9.16
N PHE A 316 1.82 -17.83 8.50
CA PHE A 316 1.36 -18.93 7.65
C PHE A 316 0.91 -18.41 6.28
N ILE A 317 1.24 -19.16 5.25
CA ILE A 317 0.82 -18.90 3.88
C ILE A 317 -0.02 -20.10 3.43
N VAL A 318 -1.21 -19.83 2.90
CA VAL A 318 -2.13 -20.84 2.34
C VAL A 318 -2.43 -20.51 0.87
N ALA A 319 -2.86 -21.48 0.09
CA ALA A 319 -3.30 -21.21 -1.28
C ALA A 319 -4.51 -20.24 -1.29
N VAL A 320 -4.64 -19.44 -2.35
CA VAL A 320 -5.81 -18.58 -2.53
C VAL A 320 -7.08 -19.45 -2.55
N GLY A 321 -8.05 -19.11 -1.69
CA GLY A 321 -9.30 -19.86 -1.53
C GLY A 321 -9.22 -21.08 -0.62
N ASP A 322 -8.05 -21.44 -0.08
CA ASP A 322 -7.92 -22.56 0.86
C ASP A 322 -8.29 -22.14 2.30
N VAL A 323 -9.57 -21.89 2.49
CA VAL A 323 -10.14 -21.50 3.79
C VAL A 323 -10.06 -22.66 4.80
N ALA A 324 -10.06 -23.91 4.33
CA ALA A 324 -10.00 -25.08 5.21
C ALA A 324 -8.65 -25.17 5.92
N SER A 325 -7.53 -24.99 5.21
CA SER A 325 -6.19 -24.89 5.82
C SER A 325 -6.08 -23.72 6.78
N MET A 326 -6.65 -22.55 6.44
CA MET A 326 -6.69 -21.40 7.35
C MET A 326 -7.42 -21.73 8.64
N ALA A 327 -8.60 -22.34 8.59
CA ALA A 327 -9.36 -22.77 9.75
C ALA A 327 -8.59 -23.81 10.60
N GLN A 328 -7.88 -24.75 9.97
CA GLN A 328 -7.08 -25.72 10.69
C GLN A 328 -5.91 -25.07 11.42
N ILE A 329 -5.17 -24.17 10.77
CA ILE A 329 -4.07 -23.42 11.38
C ILE A 329 -4.56 -22.62 12.59
N ILE A 330 -5.71 -21.94 12.50
CA ILE A 330 -6.29 -21.17 13.62
C ILE A 330 -6.62 -22.11 14.78
N ALA A 331 -7.22 -23.26 14.52
CA ALA A 331 -7.56 -24.24 15.57
C ALA A 331 -6.30 -24.82 16.24
N ASP A 332 -5.25 -25.10 15.49
CA ASP A 332 -3.97 -25.59 16.01
C ASP A 332 -3.28 -24.54 16.89
N LEU A 333 -3.36 -23.26 16.51
CA LEU A 333 -2.84 -22.14 17.29
C LEU A 333 -3.66 -21.91 18.57
N ASP A 334 -4.98 -22.09 18.53
CA ASP A 334 -5.82 -22.03 19.72
C ASP A 334 -5.49 -23.14 20.71
N ALA A 335 -5.21 -24.34 20.23
CA ALA A 335 -4.78 -25.46 21.05
C ALA A 335 -3.35 -25.29 21.62
N ASN A 336 -2.50 -24.45 21.01
CA ASN A 336 -1.13 -24.22 21.43
C ASN A 336 -0.78 -22.73 21.47
N LYS A 337 -1.22 -22.03 22.48
CA LYS A 337 -0.98 -20.57 22.63
C LYS A 337 0.49 -20.21 22.87
N ALA A 338 1.32 -21.12 23.35
CA ALA A 338 2.77 -20.89 23.43
C ALA A 338 3.40 -20.74 22.04
N ARG A 339 2.87 -21.46 21.04
CA ARG A 339 3.29 -21.30 19.64
C ARG A 339 2.88 -19.95 19.06
N VAL A 340 1.72 -19.41 19.44
CA VAL A 340 1.31 -18.05 19.07
C VAL A 340 2.33 -17.05 19.58
N GLU A 341 2.76 -17.14 20.84
CA GLU A 341 3.77 -16.26 21.44
C GLU A 341 5.12 -16.35 20.71
N GLN A 342 5.57 -17.55 20.42
CA GLN A 342 6.83 -17.79 19.72
C GLN A 342 6.81 -17.12 18.31
N ILE A 343 5.77 -17.37 17.53
CA ILE A 343 5.63 -16.82 16.17
C ILE A 343 5.44 -15.30 16.24
N SER A 344 4.65 -14.79 17.18
CA SER A 344 4.43 -13.37 17.41
C SER A 344 5.76 -12.62 17.58
N ASN A 345 6.65 -13.11 18.43
CA ASN A 345 7.96 -12.49 18.66
C ASN A 345 8.89 -12.60 17.43
N ALA A 346 8.78 -13.69 16.67
CA ALA A 346 9.50 -13.84 15.41
C ALA A 346 8.98 -12.85 14.34
N CYS A 347 7.66 -12.59 14.29
CA CYS A 347 7.06 -11.56 13.43
C CYS A 347 7.64 -10.17 13.70
N ILE A 348 7.64 -9.76 14.97
CA ILE A 348 8.19 -8.46 15.38
C ILE A 348 9.65 -8.32 14.92
N SER A 349 10.46 -9.35 15.14
CA SER A 349 11.87 -9.35 14.76
C SER A 349 12.05 -9.28 13.25
N SER A 350 11.23 -9.99 12.46
CA SER A 350 11.36 -10.06 11.00
C SER A 350 11.05 -8.74 10.29
N VAL A 351 10.26 -7.85 10.90
CA VAL A 351 9.92 -6.54 10.32
C VAL A 351 10.71 -5.38 10.93
N ARG A 352 11.32 -5.57 12.12
CA ARG A 352 12.05 -4.51 12.83
C ARG A 352 13.24 -3.99 12.03
N ASP A 353 14.01 -4.88 11.43
CA ASP A 353 15.28 -4.52 10.82
C ASP A 353 15.13 -3.88 9.42
N HIS A 354 13.95 -4.00 8.81
CA HIS A 354 13.76 -3.63 7.40
C HIS A 354 12.62 -2.63 7.13
N HIS A 355 11.85 -2.24 8.16
CA HIS A 355 10.62 -1.45 7.97
C HIS A 355 10.54 -0.18 8.83
N GLY A 356 11.67 0.30 9.37
CA GLY A 356 11.71 1.56 10.11
C GLY A 356 11.45 2.78 9.22
N PHE A 357 10.67 3.74 9.73
CA PHE A 357 10.33 4.96 9.00
C PHE A 357 11.54 5.79 8.60
N ASP A 358 12.55 5.89 9.47
CA ASP A 358 13.73 6.71 9.17
C ASP A 358 14.57 6.12 8.04
N THR A 359 14.78 4.80 8.05
CA THR A 359 15.49 4.10 6.96
C THR A 359 14.73 4.25 5.64
N TYR A 360 13.41 4.08 5.67
CA TYR A 360 12.57 4.27 4.51
C TYR A 360 12.66 5.68 3.94
N ASP A 361 12.54 6.70 4.79
CA ASP A 361 12.59 8.10 4.37
C ASP A 361 13.97 8.47 3.81
N GLN A 362 15.07 7.93 4.38
CA GLN A 362 16.43 8.10 3.85
C GLN A 362 16.60 7.49 2.47
N GLU A 363 16.15 6.26 2.27
CA GLU A 363 16.20 5.60 0.95
C GLU A 363 15.32 6.33 -0.07
N PHE A 364 14.13 6.78 0.32
CA PHE A 364 13.27 7.55 -0.56
C PHE A 364 13.90 8.90 -0.95
N VAL A 365 14.50 9.62 -0.01
CA VAL A 365 15.23 10.87 -0.30
C VAL A 365 16.45 10.62 -1.21
N LYS A 366 17.13 9.50 -1.06
CA LYS A 366 18.21 9.09 -1.96
C LYS A 366 17.69 8.89 -3.39
N ILE A 367 16.58 8.16 -3.55
CA ILE A 367 15.92 7.98 -4.86
C ILE A 367 15.56 9.33 -5.48
N MET A 368 15.00 10.26 -4.70
CA MET A 368 14.67 11.61 -5.19
C MET A 368 15.92 12.36 -5.67
N ARG A 369 17.03 12.29 -4.95
CA ARG A 369 18.30 12.95 -5.33
C ARG A 369 18.88 12.35 -6.61
N GLU A 370 18.86 11.02 -6.73
CA GLU A 370 19.29 10.35 -7.96
C GLU A 370 18.42 10.76 -9.15
N CYS A 371 17.12 10.89 -8.98
CA CYS A 371 16.22 11.38 -10.03
C CYS A 371 16.57 12.80 -10.50
N ILE A 372 16.80 13.71 -9.57
CA ILE A 372 17.13 15.12 -9.90
C ILE A 372 18.47 15.22 -10.63
N SER A 373 19.43 14.34 -10.33
CA SER A 373 20.73 14.31 -11.01
C SER A 373 20.65 13.72 -12.43
N GLY A 374 19.56 13.05 -12.77
CA GLY A 374 19.32 12.46 -14.08
C GLY A 374 18.65 13.43 -15.07
N PRO A 375 18.41 12.98 -16.30
CA PRO A 375 17.76 13.80 -17.34
C PRO A 375 16.31 14.12 -16.95
N SER A 376 15.81 15.25 -17.47
CA SER A 376 14.41 15.62 -17.40
C SER A 376 13.53 14.60 -18.15
N ALA A 377 12.29 14.44 -17.68
CA ALA A 377 11.32 13.64 -18.38
C ALA A 377 10.95 14.30 -19.73
N GLU A 378 10.93 13.49 -20.79
CA GLU A 378 10.54 13.96 -22.12
C GLU A 378 9.62 12.93 -22.77
N TRP A 379 8.37 13.34 -23.08
CA TRP A 379 7.43 12.51 -23.81
C TRP A 379 7.71 12.54 -25.31
N PRO A 380 7.82 11.38 -26.00
CA PRO A 380 8.02 11.35 -27.44
C PRO A 380 6.83 11.99 -28.17
N ARG A 381 7.08 13.05 -28.95
CA ARG A 381 6.04 13.82 -29.67
C ARG A 381 5.20 12.96 -30.65
N SER A 382 5.77 11.84 -31.11
CA SER A 382 5.08 10.87 -31.99
C SER A 382 4.18 9.90 -31.26
N LYS A 383 4.20 9.85 -29.94
CA LYS A 383 3.43 8.89 -29.14
C LYS A 383 2.18 9.56 -28.56
N ALA A 384 1.01 8.91 -28.64
CA ALA A 384 -0.22 9.43 -28.04
C ALA A 384 -0.04 9.58 -26.52
N ILE A 385 -0.70 10.58 -25.91
CA ILE A 385 -0.63 10.81 -24.45
C ILE A 385 -1.38 9.74 -23.67
N VAL A 386 -2.44 9.22 -24.22
CA VAL A 386 -3.22 8.08 -23.69
C VAL A 386 -3.30 7.02 -24.78
N PRO A 387 -3.31 5.74 -24.43
CA PRO A 387 -3.51 4.69 -25.41
C PRO A 387 -4.92 4.81 -26.03
N ASN A 388 -5.04 4.38 -27.28
CA ASN A 388 -6.31 4.34 -28.00
C ASN A 388 -7.27 3.32 -27.39
#